data_53180c3ca5e659a96437579edf2c6161
#
_entry.id   53180c3ca5e659a96437579edf2c6161
#
_cell.length_a   1.000
_cell.length_b   1.000
_cell.length_c   1.000
_cell.angle_alpha   90.00
_cell.angle_beta   90.00
_cell.angle_gamma   90.00
#
_symmetry.space_group_name_H-M   'P 1'
#
loop_
_entity.id
_entity.type
_entity.pdbx_description
1 polymer ?
#
loop_
_entity_poly.entity_id
_entity_poly.type
_entity_poly.pdbx_seq_one_letter_code
_entity_poly.pdbx_strand_id
1 'polypeptide(L)'
;MKINKKLLVFFIILSLILRFAVSALNYYGDIDIYFLPWAKNILKFGFSGFYERNILTANYPPLTLICFAIELYLYKTVFLPINNLLWYFNQNIPLFPSQLVHIWQNRNTVATFIKGASIFADIFLALGLFKIASLMTKNKKIILLILFSALFNPAIIYNSSLWGQIDTIPLAFLVWSIYFIYKQKHLTSIVLLCLGLLSKQTIGIIIPVYALLFWKYFSRKDKIKAFILGLIVFFVVFLPFSAKENNILFAYLTYLNLATKFGSSWLSAHAFNIWYLVFSPANISDTFLLFGRLTPRILSSMLVIINTAFVLFIFWKRKLKLEQTIFSITLVTMFMFLFSTRMHERHLLPTLPFLLLLSAINVRYYWLFLYATFFHLLNLYASWGQPRNNFIFDLTTNRIFVNLIIVIQILIYFVIFYYFVVFSTKNNLSKSKTRLIKD
;
A
#
# COMPACT_ATOMS: atom_id res chain seq x y z
N MET A 1 21.44 19.21 3.25
CA MET A 1 22.18 18.09 2.65
C MET A 1 22.00 18.14 1.13
N LYS A 2 23.07 18.43 0.34
CA LYS A 2 22.97 18.47 -1.13
C LYS A 2 23.25 17.06 -1.68
N ILE A 3 22.20 16.31 -2.01
CA ILE A 3 22.28 15.15 -2.88
C ILE A 3 22.28 15.68 -4.31
N ASN A 4 23.08 15.06 -5.18
CA ASN A 4 23.13 15.47 -6.59
C ASN A 4 21.72 15.32 -7.21
N LYS A 5 21.09 16.47 -7.50
CA LYS A 5 19.75 16.52 -8.07
C LYS A 5 19.66 15.80 -9.42
N LYS A 6 20.71 15.86 -10.23
CA LYS A 6 20.76 15.18 -11.54
C LYS A 6 20.70 13.67 -11.37
N LEU A 7 21.44 13.12 -10.39
CA LEU A 7 21.42 11.69 -10.08
C LEU A 7 20.05 11.24 -9.55
N LEU A 8 19.40 12.03 -8.70
CA LEU A 8 18.04 11.75 -8.21
C LEU A 8 17.04 11.69 -9.36
N VAL A 9 17.04 12.71 -10.24
CA VAL A 9 16.16 12.77 -11.41
C VAL A 9 16.43 11.60 -12.35
N PHE A 10 17.69 11.25 -12.59
CA PHE A 10 18.06 10.10 -13.42
C PHE A 10 17.44 8.78 -12.90
N PHE A 11 17.57 8.48 -11.59
CA PHE A 11 16.98 7.27 -11.02
C PHE A 11 15.46 7.25 -11.03
N ILE A 12 14.81 8.41 -10.86
CA ILE A 12 13.35 8.52 -10.99
C ILE A 12 12.92 8.21 -12.43
N ILE A 13 13.57 8.81 -13.43
CA ILE A 13 13.26 8.57 -14.84
C ILE A 13 13.49 7.11 -15.19
N LEU A 14 14.63 6.53 -14.79
CA LEU A 14 14.94 5.11 -15.02
C LEU A 14 13.89 4.19 -14.40
N SER A 15 13.46 4.50 -13.18
CA SER A 15 12.42 3.74 -12.48
C SER A 15 11.06 3.85 -13.16
N LEU A 16 10.70 5.03 -13.70
CA LEU A 16 9.48 5.21 -14.48
C LEU A 16 9.52 4.43 -15.78
N ILE A 17 10.63 4.50 -16.54
CA ILE A 17 10.82 3.74 -17.79
C ILE A 17 10.66 2.26 -17.50
N LEU A 18 11.34 1.73 -16.47
CA LEU A 18 11.23 0.32 -16.09
C LEU A 18 9.77 -0.08 -15.78
N ARG A 19 9.06 0.74 -15.01
CA ARG A 19 7.66 0.44 -14.62
C ARG A 19 6.71 0.45 -15.81
N PHE A 20 6.83 1.43 -16.70
CA PHE A 20 6.02 1.46 -17.91
C PHE A 20 6.36 0.30 -18.85
N ALA A 21 7.64 -0.06 -19.00
CA ALA A 21 8.04 -1.23 -19.77
C ALA A 21 7.45 -2.53 -19.19
N VAL A 22 7.56 -2.72 -17.87
CA VAL A 22 6.97 -3.89 -17.18
C VAL A 22 5.44 -3.88 -17.30
N SER A 23 4.79 -2.72 -17.20
CA SER A 23 3.33 -2.60 -17.27
C SER A 23 2.75 -3.00 -18.65
N ALA A 24 3.55 -2.86 -19.70
CA ALA A 24 3.15 -3.25 -21.05
C ALA A 24 3.24 -4.77 -21.29
N LEU A 25 3.92 -5.53 -20.43
CA LEU A 25 4.13 -6.97 -20.62
C LEU A 25 2.86 -7.79 -20.34
N ASN A 26 2.20 -7.50 -19.22
CA ASN A 26 1.02 -8.26 -18.78
C ASN A 26 0.23 -7.49 -17.71
N TYR A 27 -0.95 -8.01 -17.33
CA TYR A 27 -1.79 -7.49 -16.25
C TYR A 27 -2.70 -8.59 -15.69
N TYR A 28 -3.15 -8.42 -14.44
CA TYR A 28 -4.07 -9.34 -13.79
C TYR A 28 -5.54 -9.06 -14.21
N GLY A 29 -6.37 -10.10 -14.14
CA GLY A 29 -7.77 -10.04 -14.54
C GLY A 29 -8.62 -8.97 -13.86
N ASP A 30 -8.23 -8.45 -12.68
CA ASP A 30 -8.94 -7.36 -11.98
C ASP A 30 -9.10 -6.11 -12.85
N ILE A 31 -8.15 -5.84 -13.77
CA ILE A 31 -8.23 -4.69 -14.66
C ILE A 31 -9.41 -4.85 -15.62
N ASP A 32 -9.58 -6.03 -16.23
CA ASP A 32 -10.65 -6.29 -17.19
C ASP A 32 -12.01 -6.51 -16.52
N ILE A 33 -12.00 -7.18 -15.35
CA ILE A 33 -13.23 -7.58 -14.66
C ILE A 33 -13.81 -6.39 -13.89
N TYR A 34 -12.95 -5.54 -13.29
CA TYR A 34 -13.41 -4.49 -12.37
C TYR A 34 -13.01 -3.08 -12.83
N PHE A 35 -11.72 -2.77 -12.99
CA PHE A 35 -11.22 -1.39 -13.10
C PHE A 35 -11.66 -0.72 -14.40
N LEU A 36 -11.50 -1.40 -15.53
CA LEU A 36 -11.97 -0.90 -16.82
C LEU A 36 -13.50 -0.78 -16.91
N PRO A 37 -14.31 -1.79 -16.49
CA PRO A 37 -15.75 -1.65 -16.42
C PRO A 37 -16.22 -0.49 -15.54
N TRP A 38 -15.62 -0.28 -14.36
CA TRP A 38 -15.94 0.87 -13.49
C TRP A 38 -15.62 2.19 -14.17
N ALA A 39 -14.42 2.33 -14.75
CA ALA A 39 -14.03 3.53 -15.49
C ALA A 39 -14.94 3.80 -16.70
N LYS A 40 -15.27 2.77 -17.49
CA LYS A 40 -16.20 2.87 -18.64
C LYS A 40 -17.59 3.33 -18.20
N ASN A 41 -18.08 2.79 -17.07
CA ASN A 41 -19.38 3.16 -16.54
C ASN A 41 -19.42 4.62 -16.11
N ILE A 42 -18.38 5.08 -15.39
CA ILE A 42 -18.27 6.48 -14.97
C ILE A 42 -18.23 7.41 -16.19
N LEU A 43 -17.43 7.09 -17.21
CA LEU A 43 -17.35 7.92 -18.41
C LEU A 43 -18.65 7.93 -19.24
N LYS A 44 -19.46 6.88 -19.15
CA LYS A 44 -20.75 6.79 -19.87
C LYS A 44 -21.90 7.45 -19.11
N PHE A 45 -22.00 7.26 -17.80
CA PHE A 45 -23.17 7.64 -17.01
C PHE A 45 -22.89 8.70 -15.93
N GLY A 46 -21.62 9.13 -15.81
CA GLY A 46 -21.17 10.04 -14.74
C GLY A 46 -20.93 9.34 -13.41
N PHE A 47 -20.39 10.09 -12.46
CA PHE A 47 -20.09 9.60 -11.11
C PHE A 47 -21.34 9.39 -10.26
N SER A 48 -22.36 10.26 -10.40
CA SER A 48 -23.56 10.19 -9.60
C SER A 48 -24.30 8.87 -9.80
N GLY A 49 -24.75 8.25 -8.70
CA GLY A 49 -25.42 6.95 -8.69
C GLY A 49 -24.50 5.76 -9.03
N PHE A 50 -23.17 5.95 -9.06
CA PHE A 50 -22.24 4.87 -9.42
C PHE A 50 -22.34 3.67 -8.47
N TYR A 51 -22.38 3.89 -7.17
CA TYR A 51 -22.46 2.81 -6.16
C TYR A 51 -23.80 2.09 -6.14
N GLU A 52 -24.87 2.74 -6.61
CA GLU A 52 -26.22 2.19 -6.70
C GLU A 52 -26.44 1.35 -7.95
N ARG A 53 -25.72 1.67 -9.04
CA ARG A 53 -25.80 0.91 -10.31
C ARG A 53 -25.35 -0.53 -10.18
N ASN A 54 -24.84 -0.93 -9.00
CA ASN A 54 -24.45 -2.30 -8.64
C ASN A 54 -23.51 -2.98 -9.68
N ILE A 55 -22.56 -2.20 -10.21
CA ILE A 55 -21.64 -2.68 -11.24
C ILE A 55 -20.55 -3.48 -10.57
N LEU A 56 -20.62 -4.81 -10.74
CA LEU A 56 -19.57 -5.75 -10.37
C LEU A 56 -18.99 -5.45 -8.97
N THR A 57 -19.88 -5.28 -7.97
CA THR A 57 -19.48 -5.07 -6.57
C THR A 57 -18.36 -4.05 -6.38
N ALA A 58 -18.56 -2.80 -6.85
CA ALA A 58 -17.58 -1.74 -6.67
C ALA A 58 -17.28 -1.54 -5.18
N ASN A 59 -16.09 -1.97 -4.77
CA ASN A 59 -15.66 -2.02 -3.38
C ASN A 59 -14.52 -1.04 -3.04
N TYR A 60 -14.19 -0.15 -3.97
CA TYR A 60 -13.17 0.88 -3.74
C TYR A 60 -13.80 2.25 -3.44
N PRO A 61 -13.15 3.03 -2.54
CA PRO A 61 -13.55 4.40 -2.26
C PRO A 61 -13.39 5.33 -3.47
N PRO A 62 -14.05 6.50 -3.45
CA PRO A 62 -14.20 7.40 -4.60
C PRO A 62 -12.91 7.82 -5.29
N LEU A 63 -11.83 8.09 -4.54
CA LEU A 63 -10.60 8.63 -5.13
C LEU A 63 -9.98 7.67 -6.16
N THR A 64 -10.00 6.37 -5.90
CA THR A 64 -9.51 5.37 -6.86
C THR A 64 -10.39 5.31 -8.12
N LEU A 65 -11.70 5.41 -7.96
CA LEU A 65 -12.62 5.43 -9.10
C LEU A 65 -12.43 6.68 -9.97
N ILE A 66 -12.13 7.83 -9.33
CA ILE A 66 -11.76 9.06 -10.03
C ILE A 66 -10.45 8.85 -10.82
N CYS A 67 -9.43 8.22 -10.21
CA CYS A 67 -8.18 7.91 -10.91
C CYS A 67 -8.44 7.06 -12.15
N PHE A 68 -9.17 5.95 -12.04
CA PHE A 68 -9.48 5.09 -13.19
C PHE A 68 -10.27 5.81 -14.29
N ALA A 69 -11.21 6.69 -13.91
CA ALA A 69 -11.96 7.47 -14.89
C ALA A 69 -11.06 8.47 -15.62
N ILE A 70 -10.15 9.17 -14.91
CA ILE A 70 -9.19 10.10 -15.51
C ILE A 70 -8.24 9.35 -16.46
N GLU A 71 -7.71 8.22 -16.03
CA GLU A 71 -6.78 7.39 -16.82
C GLU A 71 -7.42 6.92 -18.12
N LEU A 72 -8.64 6.39 -18.06
CA LEU A 72 -9.37 5.97 -19.26
C LEU A 72 -9.77 7.17 -20.13
N TYR A 73 -10.10 8.30 -19.54
CA TYR A 73 -10.37 9.55 -20.27
C TYR A 73 -9.13 10.02 -21.04
N LEU A 74 -7.98 10.07 -20.40
CA LEU A 74 -6.70 10.42 -21.03
C LEU A 74 -6.33 9.44 -22.15
N TYR A 75 -6.53 8.15 -21.93
CA TYR A 75 -6.34 7.16 -22.98
C TYR A 75 -7.20 7.49 -24.22
N LYS A 76 -8.50 7.75 -24.02
CA LYS A 76 -9.44 8.02 -25.13
C LYS A 76 -9.20 9.34 -25.83
N THR A 77 -8.84 10.40 -25.09
CA THR A 77 -8.77 11.76 -25.64
C THR A 77 -7.37 12.14 -26.14
N VAL A 78 -6.33 11.51 -25.63
CA VAL A 78 -4.93 11.82 -26.01
C VAL A 78 -4.35 10.68 -26.83
N PHE A 79 -4.41 9.46 -26.33
CA PHE A 79 -3.69 8.34 -26.94
C PHE A 79 -4.37 7.75 -28.16
N LEU A 80 -5.68 7.56 -28.13
CA LEU A 80 -6.39 7.07 -29.33
C LEU A 80 -6.24 7.99 -30.55
N PRO A 81 -6.35 9.33 -30.41
CA PRO A 81 -6.06 10.23 -31.54
C PRO A 81 -4.62 10.13 -32.04
N ILE A 82 -3.63 10.01 -31.15
CA ILE A 82 -2.23 9.80 -31.55
C ILE A 82 -2.08 8.48 -32.30
N ASN A 83 -2.69 7.41 -31.80
CA ASN A 83 -2.68 6.12 -32.49
C ASN A 83 -3.31 6.19 -33.88
N ASN A 84 -4.44 6.89 -34.03
CA ASN A 84 -5.08 7.10 -35.30
C ASN A 84 -4.19 7.90 -36.27
N LEU A 85 -3.46 8.89 -35.75
CA LEU A 85 -2.48 9.65 -36.53
C LEU A 85 -1.31 8.76 -36.99
N LEU A 86 -0.77 7.93 -36.11
CA LEU A 86 0.28 6.96 -36.45
C LEU A 86 -0.21 5.95 -37.50
N TRP A 87 -1.46 5.51 -37.37
CA TRP A 87 -2.09 4.65 -38.36
C TRP A 87 -2.22 5.33 -39.74
N TYR A 88 -2.65 6.59 -39.75
CA TYR A 88 -2.72 7.39 -41.00
C TYR A 88 -1.33 7.51 -41.64
N PHE A 89 -0.26 7.78 -40.88
CA PHE A 89 1.09 7.82 -41.42
C PHE A 89 1.55 6.46 -41.97
N ASN A 90 1.24 5.39 -41.23
CA ASN A 90 1.58 4.03 -41.68
C ASN A 90 0.96 3.67 -43.03
N GLN A 91 -0.27 4.14 -43.30
CA GLN A 91 -0.95 3.88 -44.57
C GLN A 91 -0.49 4.77 -45.73
N ASN A 92 -0.02 5.99 -45.44
CA ASN A 92 0.26 7.01 -46.46
C ASN A 92 1.75 7.28 -46.65
N ILE A 93 2.64 6.82 -45.78
CA ILE A 93 4.09 7.04 -45.89
C ILE A 93 4.76 5.68 -46.15
N PRO A 94 5.36 5.44 -47.31
CA PRO A 94 6.19 4.26 -47.57
C PRO A 94 7.31 4.20 -46.53
N LEU A 95 7.65 3.02 -46.01
CA LEU A 95 8.69 2.80 -44.98
C LEU A 95 8.35 3.26 -43.56
N PHE A 96 7.12 3.75 -43.30
CA PHE A 96 6.73 4.03 -41.90
C PHE A 96 6.70 2.72 -41.08
N PRO A 97 7.33 2.69 -39.86
CA PRO A 97 7.45 1.45 -39.10
C PRO A 97 6.07 0.99 -38.57
N SER A 98 5.49 -0.06 -39.17
CA SER A 98 4.19 -0.62 -38.75
C SER A 98 4.19 -1.05 -37.25
N GLN A 99 5.34 -1.45 -36.74
CA GLN A 99 5.50 -1.82 -35.34
C GLN A 99 5.08 -0.70 -34.37
N LEU A 100 5.26 0.58 -34.74
CA LEU A 100 4.85 1.71 -33.92
C LEU A 100 3.32 1.77 -33.76
N VAL A 101 2.56 1.34 -34.76
CA VAL A 101 1.10 1.28 -34.69
C VAL A 101 0.63 0.10 -33.84
N HIS A 102 1.25 -1.06 -34.01
CA HIS A 102 0.86 -2.28 -33.29
C HIS A 102 1.09 -2.19 -31.77
N ILE A 103 2.13 -1.47 -31.33
CA ILE A 103 2.39 -1.24 -29.89
C ILE A 103 1.18 -0.59 -29.20
N TRP A 104 0.51 0.37 -29.89
CA TRP A 104 -0.58 1.15 -29.32
C TRP A 104 -1.95 0.48 -29.39
N GLN A 105 -2.12 -0.51 -30.26
CA GLN A 105 -3.38 -1.25 -30.42
C GLN A 105 -3.51 -2.43 -29.45
N ASN A 106 -2.47 -2.75 -28.71
CA ASN A 106 -2.48 -3.88 -27.78
C ASN A 106 -3.39 -3.60 -26.58
N ARG A 107 -4.15 -4.62 -26.15
CA ARG A 107 -4.97 -4.61 -24.91
C ARG A 107 -4.14 -4.20 -23.68
N ASN A 108 -2.87 -4.60 -23.62
CA ASN A 108 -1.94 -4.22 -22.57
C ASN A 108 -1.72 -2.71 -22.49
N THR A 109 -1.88 -1.97 -23.59
CA THR A 109 -1.74 -0.50 -23.60
C THR A 109 -2.83 0.16 -22.76
N VAL A 110 -4.10 -0.23 -22.91
CA VAL A 110 -5.20 0.28 -22.08
C VAL A 110 -4.95 -0.07 -20.62
N ALA A 111 -4.54 -1.31 -20.35
CA ALA A 111 -4.20 -1.74 -19.01
C ALA A 111 -3.04 -0.92 -18.41
N THR A 112 -2.01 -0.58 -19.20
CA THR A 112 -0.90 0.29 -18.80
C THR A 112 -1.38 1.66 -18.34
N PHE A 113 -2.39 2.24 -19.02
CA PHE A 113 -3.00 3.51 -18.58
C PHE A 113 -3.69 3.38 -17.24
N ILE A 114 -4.51 2.33 -17.03
CA ILE A 114 -5.21 2.07 -15.77
C ILE A 114 -4.24 1.80 -14.60
N LYS A 115 -2.99 1.48 -14.86
CA LYS A 115 -1.92 1.33 -13.87
C LYS A 115 -1.20 2.65 -13.56
N GLY A 116 -1.46 3.71 -14.31
CA GLY A 116 -0.71 4.97 -14.25
C GLY A 116 -0.64 5.56 -12.85
N ALA A 117 -1.79 5.72 -12.17
CA ALA A 117 -1.83 6.26 -10.81
C ALA A 117 -0.99 5.44 -9.82
N SER A 118 -1.01 4.11 -9.93
CA SER A 118 -0.19 3.22 -9.09
C SER A 118 1.31 3.38 -9.38
N ILE A 119 1.68 3.49 -10.67
CA ILE A 119 3.08 3.72 -11.08
C ILE A 119 3.61 5.05 -10.53
N PHE A 120 2.82 6.13 -10.63
CA PHE A 120 3.20 7.43 -10.05
C PHE A 120 3.20 7.40 -8.52
N ALA A 121 2.27 6.66 -7.90
CA ALA A 121 2.24 6.48 -6.45
C ALA A 121 3.48 5.76 -5.92
N ASP A 122 4.06 4.81 -6.67
CA ASP A 122 5.33 4.16 -6.30
C ASP A 122 6.49 5.17 -6.19
N ILE A 123 6.58 6.09 -7.15
CA ILE A 123 7.59 7.16 -7.12
C ILE A 123 7.33 8.11 -5.96
N PHE A 124 6.06 8.49 -5.75
CA PHE A 124 5.67 9.36 -4.65
C PHE A 124 5.95 8.71 -3.28
N LEU A 125 5.73 7.40 -3.16
CA LEU A 125 6.10 6.59 -2.01
C LEU A 125 7.61 6.61 -1.76
N ALA A 126 8.43 6.32 -2.79
CA ALA A 126 9.88 6.30 -2.68
C ALA A 126 10.46 7.66 -2.26
N LEU A 127 9.91 8.76 -2.78
CA LEU A 127 10.27 10.12 -2.37
C LEU A 127 9.88 10.42 -0.91
N GLY A 128 8.73 9.93 -0.46
CA GLY A 128 8.30 10.04 0.93
C GLY A 128 9.25 9.30 1.88
N LEU A 129 9.63 8.07 1.53
CA LEU A 129 10.62 7.28 2.30
C LEU A 129 11.98 7.95 2.36
N PHE A 130 12.45 8.50 1.24
CA PHE A 130 13.68 9.30 1.18
C PHE A 130 13.62 10.51 2.14
N LYS A 131 12.49 11.21 2.19
CA LYS A 131 12.29 12.35 3.11
C LYS A 131 12.27 11.92 4.58
N ILE A 132 11.57 10.82 4.92
CA ILE A 132 11.55 10.28 6.29
C ILE A 132 12.95 9.80 6.68
N ALA A 133 13.66 9.04 5.83
CA ALA A 133 15.01 8.59 6.08
C ALA A 133 15.96 9.76 6.37
N SER A 134 15.79 10.89 5.65
CA SER A 134 16.57 12.13 5.86
C SER A 134 16.27 12.81 7.21
N LEU A 135 15.14 12.51 7.87
CA LEU A 135 14.86 12.94 9.25
C LEU A 135 15.50 12.01 10.28
N MET A 136 15.65 10.71 9.93
CA MET A 136 16.14 9.67 10.87
C MET A 136 17.67 9.59 10.90
N THR A 137 18.36 9.83 9.77
CA THR A 137 19.81 9.71 9.69
C THR A 137 20.46 10.79 8.82
N LYS A 138 21.73 11.10 9.11
CA LYS A 138 22.57 11.98 8.26
C LYS A 138 23.45 11.19 7.28
N ASN A 139 23.45 9.86 7.37
CA ASN A 139 24.26 8.99 6.51
C ASN A 139 23.67 8.93 5.10
N LYS A 140 24.32 9.61 4.15
CA LYS A 140 23.90 9.70 2.75
C LYS A 140 23.79 8.33 2.06
N LYS A 141 24.70 7.40 2.38
CA LYS A 141 24.69 6.05 1.78
C LYS A 141 23.41 5.30 2.17
N ILE A 142 23.00 5.38 3.44
CA ILE A 142 21.77 4.75 3.91
C ILE A 142 20.54 5.41 3.30
N ILE A 143 20.50 6.75 3.22
CA ILE A 143 19.37 7.46 2.61
C ILE A 143 19.23 7.10 1.13
N LEU A 144 20.35 7.02 0.38
CA LEU A 144 20.33 6.60 -1.02
C LEU A 144 19.97 5.12 -1.18
N LEU A 145 20.45 4.24 -0.29
CA LEU A 145 20.06 2.84 -0.25
C LEU A 145 18.54 2.70 -0.09
N ILE A 146 17.93 3.44 0.83
CA ILE A 146 16.48 3.42 1.05
C ILE A 146 15.74 3.92 -0.20
N LEU A 147 16.17 5.02 -0.80
CA LEU A 147 15.57 5.53 -2.02
C LEU A 147 15.66 4.53 -3.17
N PHE A 148 16.86 4.00 -3.42
CA PHE A 148 17.09 3.04 -4.49
C PHE A 148 16.29 1.75 -4.29
N SER A 149 16.30 1.20 -3.06
CA SER A 149 15.53 0.01 -2.72
C SER A 149 14.01 0.23 -2.86
N ALA A 150 13.50 1.43 -2.61
CA ALA A 150 12.08 1.74 -2.82
C ALA A 150 11.75 1.91 -4.31
N LEU A 151 12.62 2.61 -5.07
CA LEU A 151 12.43 2.81 -6.52
C LEU A 151 12.49 1.50 -7.32
N PHE A 152 13.33 0.55 -6.91
CA PHE A 152 13.57 -0.69 -7.65
C PHE A 152 13.15 -1.95 -6.89
N ASN A 153 12.22 -1.82 -5.92
CA ASN A 153 11.68 -2.97 -5.20
C ASN A 153 10.88 -3.87 -6.15
N PRO A 154 11.30 -5.13 -6.37
CA PRO A 154 10.65 -6.00 -7.33
C PRO A 154 9.21 -6.39 -6.92
N ALA A 155 8.91 -6.49 -5.62
CA ALA A 155 7.56 -6.81 -5.16
C ALA A 155 6.59 -5.63 -5.36
N ILE A 156 7.06 -4.38 -5.18
CA ILE A 156 6.26 -3.18 -5.47
C ILE A 156 6.01 -3.09 -6.99
N ILE A 157 7.06 -3.26 -7.82
CA ILE A 157 6.94 -3.23 -9.28
C ILE A 157 5.99 -4.33 -9.76
N TYR A 158 6.11 -5.53 -9.21
CA TYR A 158 5.21 -6.65 -9.55
C TYR A 158 3.76 -6.30 -9.21
N ASN A 159 3.50 -5.79 -8.01
CA ASN A 159 2.15 -5.46 -7.55
C ASN A 159 1.50 -4.33 -8.36
N SER A 160 2.19 -3.21 -8.57
CA SER A 160 1.65 -2.01 -9.22
C SER A 160 1.74 -2.09 -10.75
N SER A 161 2.95 -2.40 -11.27
CA SER A 161 3.25 -2.24 -12.69
C SER A 161 2.93 -3.49 -13.50
N LEU A 162 3.21 -4.69 -12.99
CA LEU A 162 2.89 -5.92 -13.70
C LEU A 162 1.43 -6.34 -13.44
N TRP A 163 1.07 -6.56 -12.19
CA TRP A 163 -0.27 -7.00 -11.78
C TRP A 163 -1.34 -5.92 -12.02
N GLY A 164 -1.04 -4.67 -11.62
CA GLY A 164 -1.94 -3.53 -11.77
C GLY A 164 -2.77 -3.20 -10.54
N GLN A 165 -2.31 -3.57 -9.33
CA GLN A 165 -2.98 -3.24 -8.07
C GLN A 165 -2.67 -1.81 -7.62
N ILE A 166 -3.59 -1.26 -6.82
CA ILE A 166 -3.56 0.14 -6.38
C ILE A 166 -3.01 0.31 -4.94
N ASP A 167 -2.46 -0.73 -4.33
CA ASP A 167 -2.10 -0.74 -2.91
C ASP A 167 -1.06 0.32 -2.53
N THR A 168 -0.25 0.77 -3.48
CA THR A 168 0.75 1.81 -3.26
C THR A 168 0.16 3.22 -3.18
N ILE A 169 -1.01 3.48 -3.74
CA ILE A 169 -1.66 4.81 -3.68
C ILE A 169 -1.94 5.22 -2.22
N PRO A 170 -2.74 4.47 -1.42
CA PRO A 170 -2.99 4.82 -0.03
C PRO A 170 -1.73 4.84 0.81
N LEU A 171 -0.78 3.94 0.51
CA LEU A 171 0.48 3.82 1.23
C LEU A 171 1.39 5.03 1.01
N ALA A 172 1.45 5.57 -0.21
CA ALA A 172 2.19 6.78 -0.51
C ALA A 172 1.64 7.98 0.28
N PHE A 173 0.32 8.17 0.27
CA PHE A 173 -0.32 9.21 1.06
C PHE A 173 -0.06 9.05 2.57
N LEU A 174 -0.10 7.83 3.09
CA LEU A 174 0.20 7.55 4.49
C LEU A 174 1.63 7.94 4.86
N VAL A 175 2.62 7.55 4.05
CA VAL A 175 4.04 7.86 4.29
C VAL A 175 4.26 9.36 4.32
N TRP A 176 3.70 10.11 3.38
CA TRP A 176 3.79 11.56 3.38
C TRP A 176 3.01 12.21 4.54
N SER A 177 1.88 11.66 4.93
CA SER A 177 1.14 12.12 6.12
C SER A 177 2.00 12.03 7.37
N ILE A 178 2.69 10.90 7.58
CA ILE A 178 3.62 10.72 8.71
C ILE A 178 4.79 11.71 8.62
N TYR A 179 5.39 11.89 7.45
CA TYR A 179 6.44 12.88 7.25
C TYR A 179 6.00 14.28 7.70
N PHE A 180 4.80 14.72 7.32
CA PHE A 180 4.30 16.04 7.65
C PHE A 180 3.93 16.22 9.12
N ILE A 181 3.55 15.15 9.85
CA ILE A 181 3.45 15.23 11.33
C ILE A 181 4.78 15.67 11.94
N TYR A 182 5.88 15.01 11.56
CA TYR A 182 7.20 15.32 12.10
C TYR A 182 7.80 16.62 11.56
N LYS A 183 7.24 17.16 10.48
CA LYS A 183 7.52 18.52 9.97
C LYS A 183 6.59 19.58 10.55
N GLN A 184 5.75 19.24 11.52
CA GLN A 184 4.78 20.14 12.18
C GLN A 184 3.77 20.76 11.19
N LYS A 185 3.53 20.13 10.03
CA LYS A 185 2.54 20.54 9.05
C LYS A 185 1.27 19.70 9.21
N HIS A 186 0.57 19.91 10.31
CA HIS A 186 -0.50 19.05 10.81
C HIS A 186 -1.69 18.98 9.83
N LEU A 187 -2.11 20.10 9.26
CA LEU A 187 -3.24 20.14 8.31
C LEU A 187 -2.92 19.38 7.01
N THR A 188 -1.70 19.55 6.47
CA THR A 188 -1.25 18.78 5.30
C THR A 188 -1.25 17.27 5.59
N SER A 189 -0.84 16.89 6.82
CA SER A 189 -0.85 15.49 7.24
C SER A 189 -2.25 14.89 7.22
N ILE A 190 -3.27 15.60 7.74
CA ILE A 190 -4.66 15.13 7.74
C ILE A 190 -5.22 15.00 6.31
N VAL A 191 -4.98 15.99 5.45
CA VAL A 191 -5.42 15.91 4.05
C VAL A 191 -4.89 14.65 3.38
N LEU A 192 -3.59 14.38 3.54
CA LEU A 192 -2.97 13.19 2.95
C LEU A 192 -3.49 11.89 3.55
N LEU A 193 -3.71 11.82 4.88
CA LEU A 193 -4.33 10.65 5.49
C LEU A 193 -5.73 10.40 4.92
N CYS A 194 -6.56 11.44 4.83
CA CYS A 194 -7.91 11.33 4.26
C CYS A 194 -7.88 10.87 2.80
N LEU A 195 -7.00 11.42 1.96
CA LEU A 195 -6.85 10.98 0.57
C LEU A 195 -6.41 9.51 0.51
N GLY A 196 -5.53 9.07 1.39
CA GLY A 196 -5.14 7.66 1.49
C GLY A 196 -6.33 6.76 1.83
N LEU A 197 -7.11 7.09 2.84
CA LEU A 197 -8.32 6.34 3.24
C LEU A 197 -9.40 6.35 2.16
N LEU A 198 -9.53 7.46 1.42
CA LEU A 198 -10.48 7.62 0.32
C LEU A 198 -9.99 6.99 -0.99
N SER A 199 -8.74 6.50 -1.05
CA SER A 199 -8.25 5.68 -2.17
C SER A 199 -8.44 4.19 -1.90
N LYS A 200 -8.10 3.71 -0.71
CA LYS A 200 -8.33 2.32 -0.28
C LYS A 200 -8.37 2.24 1.24
N GLN A 201 -9.39 1.61 1.79
CA GLN A 201 -9.61 1.53 3.24
C GLN A 201 -8.57 0.67 3.99
N THR A 202 -7.75 -0.11 3.30
CA THR A 202 -6.79 -1.06 3.90
C THR A 202 -5.77 -0.42 4.83
N ILE A 203 -5.41 0.87 4.61
CA ILE A 203 -4.52 1.59 5.53
C ILE A 203 -5.20 1.97 6.86
N GLY A 204 -6.49 1.74 7.01
CA GLY A 204 -7.22 1.98 8.26
C GLY A 204 -6.63 1.27 9.48
N ILE A 205 -5.91 0.16 9.28
CA ILE A 205 -5.18 -0.55 10.35
C ILE A 205 -4.16 0.35 11.08
N ILE A 206 -3.68 1.41 10.44
CA ILE A 206 -2.70 2.35 11.01
C ILE A 206 -3.37 3.44 11.87
N ILE A 207 -4.68 3.60 11.78
CA ILE A 207 -5.41 4.65 12.50
C ILE A 207 -5.09 4.66 14.00
N PRO A 208 -4.99 3.53 14.74
CA PRO A 208 -4.66 3.56 16.16
C PRO A 208 -3.27 4.18 16.45
N VAL A 209 -2.26 3.88 15.62
CA VAL A 209 -0.93 4.50 15.72
C VAL A 209 -1.00 5.99 15.40
N TYR A 210 -1.73 6.35 14.33
CA TYR A 210 -1.90 7.73 13.93
C TYR A 210 -2.68 8.56 14.96
N ALA A 211 -3.68 7.98 15.60
CA ALA A 211 -4.45 8.63 16.67
C ALA A 211 -3.58 9.05 17.85
N LEU A 212 -2.60 8.22 18.27
CA LEU A 212 -1.63 8.61 19.30
C LEU A 212 -0.74 9.77 18.84
N LEU A 213 -0.30 9.78 17.58
CA LEU A 213 0.47 10.88 16.99
C LEU A 213 -0.37 12.16 16.93
N PHE A 214 -1.61 12.05 16.47
CA PHE A 214 -2.57 13.15 16.43
C PHE A 214 -2.79 13.75 17.83
N TRP A 215 -3.02 12.88 18.82
CA TRP A 215 -3.22 13.33 20.20
C TRP A 215 -2.02 14.10 20.72
N LYS A 216 -0.81 13.65 20.46
CA LYS A 216 0.43 14.23 20.98
C LYS A 216 0.89 15.48 20.24
N TYR A 217 0.92 15.43 18.91
CA TYR A 217 1.58 16.47 18.12
C TYR A 217 0.67 17.63 17.73
N PHE A 218 -0.66 17.41 17.72
CA PHE A 218 -1.60 18.46 17.32
C PHE A 218 -2.02 19.30 18.54
N SER A 219 -1.93 20.64 18.42
CA SER A 219 -2.49 21.55 19.40
C SER A 219 -4.04 21.41 19.45
N ARG A 220 -4.69 21.92 20.50
CA ARG A 220 -6.17 21.90 20.57
C ARG A 220 -6.80 22.57 19.34
N LYS A 221 -6.26 23.72 18.92
CA LYS A 221 -6.72 24.43 17.74
C LYS A 221 -6.52 23.62 16.45
N ASP A 222 -5.35 22.98 16.31
CA ASP A 222 -5.06 22.14 15.15
C ASP A 222 -5.94 20.89 15.08
N LYS A 223 -6.31 20.30 16.22
CA LYS A 223 -7.25 19.16 16.27
C LYS A 223 -8.60 19.52 15.69
N ILE A 224 -9.17 20.69 16.09
CA ILE A 224 -10.44 21.18 15.58
C ILE A 224 -10.33 21.46 14.07
N LYS A 225 -9.29 22.21 13.65
CA LYS A 225 -9.07 22.52 12.24
C LYS A 225 -8.87 21.24 11.40
N ALA A 226 -8.11 20.28 11.92
CA ALA A 226 -7.86 19.01 11.26
C ALA A 226 -9.12 18.17 11.11
N PHE A 227 -9.99 18.14 12.12
CA PHE A 227 -11.29 17.46 12.07
C PHE A 227 -12.19 18.08 10.99
N ILE A 228 -12.34 19.40 11.02
CA ILE A 228 -13.15 20.13 10.01
C ILE A 228 -12.59 19.91 8.60
N LEU A 229 -11.26 20.04 8.43
CA LEU A 229 -10.61 19.85 7.15
C LEU A 229 -10.73 18.40 6.65
N GLY A 230 -10.63 17.42 7.54
CA GLY A 230 -10.87 16.01 7.22
C GLY A 230 -12.28 15.76 6.70
N LEU A 231 -13.30 16.35 7.34
CA LEU A 231 -14.69 16.29 6.86
C LEU A 231 -14.82 16.97 5.49
N ILE A 232 -14.24 18.16 5.30
CA ILE A 232 -14.26 18.86 4.01
C ILE A 232 -13.66 17.98 2.91
N VAL A 233 -12.47 17.42 3.12
CA VAL A 233 -11.81 16.52 2.15
C VAL A 233 -12.69 15.30 1.85
N PHE A 234 -13.27 14.69 2.89
CA PHE A 234 -14.16 13.55 2.74
C PHE A 234 -15.36 13.89 1.84
N PHE A 235 -16.09 14.95 2.15
CA PHE A 235 -17.26 15.34 1.38
C PHE A 235 -16.92 15.85 -0.02
N VAL A 236 -15.84 16.60 -0.20
CA VAL A 236 -15.39 17.07 -1.52
C VAL A 236 -15.07 15.91 -2.46
N VAL A 237 -14.41 14.87 -1.97
CA VAL A 237 -14.08 13.68 -2.79
C VAL A 237 -15.34 12.85 -3.10
N PHE A 238 -16.30 12.79 -2.19
CA PHE A 238 -17.59 12.12 -2.42
C PHE A 238 -18.59 12.95 -3.24
N LEU A 239 -18.41 14.27 -3.34
CA LEU A 239 -19.38 15.18 -3.96
C LEU A 239 -19.82 14.74 -5.38
N PRO A 240 -18.92 14.32 -6.30
CA PRO A 240 -19.36 13.89 -7.62
C PRO A 240 -20.29 12.66 -7.58
N PHE A 241 -20.12 11.78 -6.59
CA PHE A 241 -20.92 10.57 -6.43
C PHE A 241 -22.26 10.82 -5.74
N SER A 242 -22.34 11.88 -4.93
CA SER A 242 -23.52 12.24 -4.12
C SER A 242 -24.45 13.25 -4.79
N ALA A 243 -24.11 13.79 -5.96
CA ALA A 243 -24.77 14.95 -6.55
C ALA A 243 -26.27 14.77 -6.86
N LYS A 244 -26.76 13.54 -6.96
CA LYS A 244 -28.18 13.22 -7.21
C LYS A 244 -28.83 12.48 -6.04
N GLU A 245 -28.12 12.31 -4.93
CA GLU A 245 -28.61 11.55 -3.80
C GLU A 245 -29.41 12.44 -2.85
N ASN A 246 -30.63 12.03 -2.55
CA ASN A 246 -31.49 12.75 -1.60
C ASN A 246 -31.11 12.47 -0.13
N ASN A 247 -30.15 11.57 0.12
CA ASN A 247 -29.73 11.19 1.47
C ASN A 247 -28.45 11.92 1.85
N ILE A 248 -28.53 12.84 2.81
CA ILE A 248 -27.36 13.58 3.33
C ILE A 248 -26.29 12.67 3.94
N LEU A 249 -26.63 11.46 4.39
CA LEU A 249 -25.72 10.48 4.96
C LEU A 249 -25.15 9.53 3.90
N PHE A 250 -25.47 9.68 2.62
CA PHE A 250 -25.07 8.78 1.54
C PHE A 250 -23.55 8.51 1.55
N ALA A 251 -22.74 9.56 1.57
CA ALA A 251 -21.29 9.44 1.56
C ALA A 251 -20.76 8.62 2.75
N TYR A 252 -21.29 8.90 3.94
CA TYR A 252 -20.90 8.19 5.17
C TYR A 252 -21.32 6.72 5.14
N LEU A 253 -22.57 6.43 4.79
CA LEU A 253 -23.10 5.06 4.75
C LEU A 253 -22.41 4.24 3.67
N THR A 254 -22.13 4.85 2.51
CA THR A 254 -21.37 4.20 1.42
C THR A 254 -19.96 3.85 1.89
N TYR A 255 -19.23 4.81 2.51
CA TYR A 255 -17.88 4.53 3.01
C TYR A 255 -17.87 3.46 4.11
N LEU A 256 -18.82 3.49 5.03
CA LEU A 256 -18.97 2.48 6.06
C LEU A 256 -19.24 1.08 5.47
N ASN A 257 -20.10 1.00 4.48
CA ASN A 257 -20.35 -0.24 3.74
C ASN A 257 -19.08 -0.77 3.06
N LEU A 258 -18.32 0.11 2.38
CA LEU A 258 -17.05 -0.27 1.75
C LEU A 258 -16.00 -0.74 2.76
N ALA A 259 -15.97 -0.15 3.96
CA ALA A 259 -15.03 -0.51 5.02
C ALA A 259 -15.40 -1.82 5.74
N THR A 260 -16.67 -2.19 5.79
CA THR A 260 -17.17 -3.33 6.57
C THR A 260 -17.56 -4.55 5.74
N LYS A 261 -17.94 -4.37 4.46
CA LYS A 261 -18.26 -5.48 3.56
C LYS A 261 -16.98 -6.03 2.93
N PHE A 262 -16.47 -7.11 3.49
CA PHE A 262 -15.35 -7.85 2.91
C PHE A 262 -15.85 -8.87 1.90
N GLY A 263 -15.17 -8.94 0.75
CA GLY A 263 -15.61 -9.79 -0.36
C GLY A 263 -15.54 -11.30 -0.12
N SER A 264 -14.64 -11.78 0.76
CA SER A 264 -14.51 -13.19 1.04
C SER A 264 -14.58 -13.50 2.54
N SER A 265 -15.09 -14.68 2.88
CA SER A 265 -15.08 -15.22 4.25
C SER A 265 -13.99 -16.29 4.44
N TRP A 266 -12.98 -16.32 3.57
CA TRP A 266 -11.96 -17.37 3.60
C TRP A 266 -10.96 -17.14 4.73
N LEU A 267 -10.44 -18.24 5.28
CA LEU A 267 -9.35 -18.21 6.25
C LEU A 267 -8.15 -17.45 5.73
N SER A 268 -7.72 -17.76 4.51
CA SER A 268 -6.70 -17.03 3.78
C SER A 268 -7.13 -16.91 2.32
N ALA A 269 -7.09 -15.69 1.77
CA ALA A 269 -7.28 -15.44 0.35
C ALA A 269 -5.89 -15.41 -0.33
N HIS A 270 -5.24 -16.56 -0.42
CA HIS A 270 -3.89 -16.79 -0.95
C HIS A 270 -2.74 -16.12 -0.16
N ALA A 271 -3.00 -15.54 1.02
CA ALA A 271 -1.93 -15.00 1.85
C ALA A 271 -1.13 -16.11 2.52
N PHE A 272 0.20 -16.06 2.39
CA PHE A 272 1.12 -16.93 3.12
C PHE A 272 1.21 -16.48 4.58
N ASN A 273 0.25 -16.90 5.39
CA ASN A 273 0.10 -16.53 6.80
C ASN A 273 -0.14 -17.76 7.68
N ILE A 274 -0.38 -17.56 8.98
CA ILE A 274 -0.61 -18.66 9.93
C ILE A 274 -1.78 -19.56 9.53
N TRP A 275 -2.83 -18.99 8.93
CA TRP A 275 -4.02 -19.75 8.52
C TRP A 275 -3.72 -20.62 7.31
N TYR A 276 -2.90 -20.13 6.37
CA TYR A 276 -2.39 -20.92 5.26
C TYR A 276 -1.48 -22.05 5.76
N LEU A 277 -0.61 -21.77 6.73
CA LEU A 277 0.30 -22.75 7.33
C LEU A 277 -0.45 -23.92 7.94
N VAL A 278 -1.52 -23.64 8.69
CA VAL A 278 -2.27 -24.66 9.45
C VAL A 278 -3.27 -25.41 8.57
N PHE A 279 -4.03 -24.69 7.73
CA PHE A 279 -5.18 -25.27 7.02
C PHE A 279 -4.97 -25.48 5.52
N SER A 280 -3.82 -25.05 4.96
CA SER A 280 -3.53 -25.10 3.51
C SER A 280 -4.46 -24.17 2.68
N PRO A 281 -4.25 -24.03 1.34
CA PRO A 281 -4.97 -23.07 0.50
C PRO A 281 -6.45 -23.42 0.20
N ALA A 282 -7.08 -24.27 1.00
CA ALA A 282 -8.49 -24.58 0.80
C ALA A 282 -9.37 -23.34 1.08
N ASN A 283 -10.43 -23.18 0.29
CA ASN A 283 -11.47 -22.15 0.46
C ASN A 283 -12.32 -22.43 1.71
N ILE A 284 -11.67 -22.49 2.88
CA ILE A 284 -12.32 -22.75 4.16
C ILE A 284 -12.84 -21.41 4.70
N SER A 285 -14.11 -21.40 5.12
CA SER A 285 -14.70 -20.23 5.77
C SER A 285 -14.05 -19.96 7.12
N ASP A 286 -13.84 -18.69 7.47
CA ASP A 286 -13.32 -18.26 8.77
C ASP A 286 -14.37 -18.29 9.90
N THR A 287 -15.57 -18.79 9.61
CA THR A 287 -16.70 -18.86 10.56
C THR A 287 -16.93 -20.27 11.13
N PHE A 288 -16.14 -21.27 10.73
CA PHE A 288 -16.28 -22.59 11.35
C PHE A 288 -15.83 -22.57 12.83
N LEU A 289 -16.32 -23.52 13.61
CA LEU A 289 -16.03 -23.60 15.04
C LEU A 289 -14.70 -24.33 15.26
N LEU A 290 -13.71 -23.66 15.85
CA LEU A 290 -12.46 -24.27 16.30
C LEU A 290 -12.65 -24.98 17.64
N PHE A 291 -13.18 -24.26 18.65
CA PHE A 291 -13.41 -24.75 20.00
C PHE A 291 -14.69 -24.09 20.55
N GLY A 292 -15.71 -24.86 20.81
CA GLY A 292 -16.96 -24.34 21.35
C GLY A 292 -17.59 -23.27 20.47
N ARG A 293 -17.56 -22.01 20.92
CA ARG A 293 -18.07 -20.86 20.17
C ARG A 293 -16.98 -20.04 19.49
N LEU A 294 -15.72 -20.42 19.61
CA LEU A 294 -14.57 -19.70 19.06
C LEU A 294 -14.39 -20.05 17.59
N THR A 295 -14.48 -19.04 16.73
CA THR A 295 -14.18 -19.15 15.28
C THR A 295 -12.79 -18.59 14.98
N PRO A 296 -12.12 -18.98 13.85
CA PRO A 296 -10.89 -18.37 13.39
C PRO A 296 -10.97 -16.85 13.29
N ARG A 297 -12.11 -16.33 12.82
CA ARG A 297 -12.35 -14.89 12.73
C ARG A 297 -12.28 -14.19 14.08
N ILE A 298 -12.94 -14.74 15.10
CA ILE A 298 -12.93 -14.18 16.45
C ILE A 298 -11.51 -14.25 17.03
N LEU A 299 -10.87 -15.43 16.93
CA LEU A 299 -9.50 -15.62 17.44
C LEU A 299 -8.51 -14.66 16.77
N SER A 300 -8.52 -14.53 15.45
CA SER A 300 -7.64 -13.61 14.73
C SER A 300 -7.87 -12.16 15.14
N SER A 301 -9.13 -11.74 15.28
CA SER A 301 -9.47 -10.38 15.71
C SER A 301 -8.95 -10.09 17.12
N MET A 302 -9.11 -11.03 18.05
CA MET A 302 -8.59 -10.92 19.42
C MET A 302 -7.06 -10.80 19.42
N LEU A 303 -6.36 -11.63 18.67
CA LEU A 303 -4.88 -11.59 18.56
C LEU A 303 -4.41 -10.24 18.01
N VAL A 304 -5.05 -9.73 16.96
CA VAL A 304 -4.72 -8.42 16.36
C VAL A 304 -4.96 -7.27 17.33
N ILE A 305 -6.09 -7.29 18.05
CA ILE A 305 -6.41 -6.27 19.05
C ILE A 305 -5.38 -6.29 20.19
N ILE A 306 -5.08 -7.48 20.73
CA ILE A 306 -4.10 -7.63 21.83
C ILE A 306 -2.71 -7.15 21.39
N ASN A 307 -2.24 -7.60 20.21
CA ASN A 307 -0.94 -7.16 19.70
C ASN A 307 -0.90 -5.65 19.47
N THR A 308 -1.94 -5.09 18.83
CA THR A 308 -2.01 -3.66 18.56
C THR A 308 -2.02 -2.87 19.86
N ALA A 309 -2.83 -3.26 20.84
CA ALA A 309 -2.87 -2.62 22.16
C ALA A 309 -1.50 -2.65 22.85
N PHE A 310 -0.80 -3.78 22.81
CA PHE A 310 0.53 -3.92 23.40
C PHE A 310 1.58 -3.04 22.69
N VAL A 311 1.59 -3.02 21.36
CA VAL A 311 2.47 -2.14 20.57
C VAL A 311 2.19 -0.67 20.87
N LEU A 312 0.91 -0.27 20.96
CA LEU A 312 0.51 1.10 21.29
C LEU A 312 0.90 1.49 22.72
N PHE A 313 0.78 0.57 23.68
CA PHE A 313 1.21 0.79 25.05
C PHE A 313 2.71 1.07 25.14
N ILE A 314 3.55 0.25 24.50
CA ILE A 314 4.99 0.49 24.42
C ILE A 314 5.28 1.82 23.72
N PHE A 315 4.63 2.06 22.59
CA PHE A 315 4.78 3.28 21.81
C PHE A 315 4.43 4.53 22.63
N TRP A 316 3.34 4.51 23.37
CA TRP A 316 2.94 5.58 24.29
C TRP A 316 4.02 5.84 25.35
N LYS A 317 4.50 4.80 26.03
CA LYS A 317 5.57 4.89 27.06
C LYS A 317 6.88 5.46 26.49
N ARG A 318 7.10 5.44 25.19
CA ARG A 318 8.34 5.82 24.48
C ARG A 318 8.30 7.21 23.83
N LYS A 319 7.39 8.08 24.26
CA LYS A 319 7.32 9.48 23.81
C LYS A 319 7.04 9.63 22.30
N LEU A 320 6.47 8.62 21.63
CA LEU A 320 5.99 8.68 20.24
C LEU A 320 7.02 9.25 19.24
N LYS A 321 8.31 8.92 19.36
CA LYS A 321 9.37 9.38 18.47
C LYS A 321 9.22 8.75 17.07
N LEU A 322 9.85 9.35 16.05
CA LEU A 322 9.77 8.88 14.65
C LEU A 322 10.21 7.43 14.52
N GLU A 323 11.35 7.04 15.12
CA GLU A 323 11.85 5.67 15.06
C GLU A 323 10.84 4.67 15.66
N GLN A 324 10.22 5.04 16.77
CA GLN A 324 9.20 4.22 17.42
C GLN A 324 7.91 4.14 16.59
N THR A 325 7.56 5.21 15.89
CA THR A 325 6.44 5.22 14.95
C THR A 325 6.67 4.22 13.81
N ILE A 326 7.88 4.21 13.22
CA ILE A 326 8.24 3.28 12.15
C ILE A 326 8.16 1.83 12.65
N PHE A 327 8.72 1.53 13.84
CA PHE A 327 8.59 0.19 14.46
C PHE A 327 7.12 -0.18 14.68
N SER A 328 6.31 0.71 15.25
CA SER A 328 4.90 0.43 15.58
C SER A 328 4.09 0.12 14.33
N ILE A 329 4.27 0.90 13.25
CA ILE A 329 3.58 0.65 11.99
C ILE A 329 4.04 -0.68 11.38
N THR A 330 5.35 -0.95 11.34
CA THR A 330 5.89 -2.22 10.85
C THR A 330 5.25 -3.41 11.58
N LEU A 331 5.21 -3.35 12.93
CA LEU A 331 4.68 -4.43 13.75
C LEU A 331 3.17 -4.62 13.58
N VAL A 332 2.40 -3.53 13.57
CA VAL A 332 0.94 -3.62 13.41
C VAL A 332 0.56 -4.17 12.04
N THR A 333 1.18 -3.67 10.97
CA THR A 333 0.87 -4.12 9.61
C THR A 333 1.33 -5.56 9.34
N MET A 334 2.51 -5.93 9.84
CA MET A 334 3.06 -7.27 9.68
C MET A 334 2.25 -8.30 10.48
N PHE A 335 1.86 -7.98 11.72
CA PHE A 335 1.02 -8.86 12.53
C PHE A 335 -0.36 -9.06 11.90
N MET A 336 -0.97 -7.98 11.41
CA MET A 336 -2.25 -8.05 10.70
C MET A 336 -2.18 -9.05 9.54
N PHE A 337 -1.15 -8.96 8.68
CA PHE A 337 -0.97 -9.90 7.57
C PHE A 337 -0.79 -11.35 8.05
N LEU A 338 0.07 -11.55 9.06
CA LEU A 338 0.47 -12.89 9.51
C LEU A 338 -0.63 -13.62 10.30
N PHE A 339 -1.48 -12.89 11.04
CA PHE A 339 -2.40 -13.52 12.01
C PHE A 339 -3.89 -13.24 11.76
N SER A 340 -4.26 -12.32 10.83
CA SER A 340 -5.67 -12.13 10.47
C SER A 340 -6.15 -13.14 9.45
N THR A 341 -7.43 -13.51 9.55
CA THR A 341 -8.17 -14.15 8.46
C THR A 341 -8.46 -13.15 7.33
N ARG A 342 -8.92 -13.63 6.18
CA ARG A 342 -9.33 -12.83 5.01
C ARG A 342 -8.20 -12.00 4.39
N MET A 343 -6.95 -12.33 4.67
CA MET A 343 -5.81 -11.66 4.07
C MET A 343 -5.57 -12.14 2.66
N HIS A 344 -5.37 -11.18 1.75
CA HIS A 344 -4.86 -11.43 0.40
C HIS A 344 -3.33 -11.42 0.39
N GLU A 345 -2.76 -12.06 -0.60
CA GLU A 345 -1.32 -12.14 -0.86
C GLU A 345 -0.63 -10.76 -0.84
N ARG A 346 -1.32 -9.70 -1.29
CA ARG A 346 -0.80 -8.33 -1.39
C ARG A 346 -0.84 -7.53 -0.08
N HIS A 347 -1.53 -8.00 0.95
CA HIS A 347 -1.72 -7.23 2.18
C HIS A 347 -0.47 -7.13 3.09
N LEU A 348 0.65 -7.78 2.72
CA LEU A 348 1.95 -7.53 3.36
C LEU A 348 2.61 -6.23 2.85
N LEU A 349 2.21 -5.72 1.69
CA LEU A 349 2.83 -4.55 1.06
C LEU A 349 2.99 -3.35 2.00
N PRO A 350 2.00 -2.98 2.85
CA PRO A 350 2.14 -1.86 3.78
C PRO A 350 3.30 -1.99 4.77
N THR A 351 3.78 -3.21 5.04
CA THR A 351 4.91 -3.46 5.95
C THR A 351 6.25 -3.09 5.33
N LEU A 352 6.43 -3.34 4.02
CA LEU A 352 7.74 -3.24 3.36
C LEU A 352 8.38 -1.84 3.46
N PRO A 353 7.68 -0.73 3.18
CA PRO A 353 8.27 0.61 3.27
C PRO A 353 8.74 0.97 4.68
N PHE A 354 7.97 0.60 5.71
CA PHE A 354 8.34 0.90 7.08
C PHE A 354 9.47 -0.01 7.57
N LEU A 355 9.50 -1.27 7.17
CA LEU A 355 10.60 -2.17 7.43
C LEU A 355 11.91 -1.68 6.77
N LEU A 356 11.83 -1.16 5.55
CA LEU A 356 12.96 -0.51 4.87
C LEU A 356 13.47 0.69 5.66
N LEU A 357 12.59 1.52 6.21
CA LEU A 357 12.98 2.69 7.02
C LEU A 357 13.70 2.30 8.32
N LEU A 358 13.48 1.11 8.88
CA LEU A 358 14.25 0.62 10.03
C LEU A 358 15.75 0.55 9.73
N SER A 359 16.15 0.39 8.46
CA SER A 359 17.56 0.45 8.03
C SER A 359 18.24 1.80 8.33
N ALA A 360 17.46 2.88 8.47
CA ALA A 360 17.98 4.17 8.90
C ALA A 360 18.36 4.20 10.39
N ILE A 361 17.82 3.29 11.21
CA ILE A 361 18.16 3.10 12.63
C ILE A 361 19.39 2.17 12.72
N ASN A 362 19.34 1.03 12.07
CA ASN A 362 20.42 0.06 11.99
C ASN A 362 20.38 -0.64 10.63
N VAL A 363 21.49 -0.57 9.88
CA VAL A 363 21.58 -1.15 8.53
C VAL A 363 21.32 -2.67 8.52
N ARG A 364 21.49 -3.37 9.63
CA ARG A 364 21.20 -4.82 9.71
C ARG A 364 19.72 -5.14 9.45
N TYR A 365 18.79 -4.20 9.70
CA TYR A 365 17.38 -4.38 9.36
C TYR A 365 17.13 -4.45 7.84
N TYR A 366 18.10 -4.02 7.04
CA TYR A 366 18.03 -4.15 5.58
C TYR A 366 17.89 -5.60 5.11
N TRP A 367 18.53 -6.54 5.79
CA TRP A 367 18.39 -7.97 5.49
C TRP A 367 16.98 -8.50 5.77
N LEU A 368 16.35 -8.02 6.84
CA LEU A 368 14.96 -8.37 7.13
C LEU A 368 14.00 -7.81 6.07
N PHE A 369 14.27 -6.59 5.59
CA PHE A 369 13.53 -6.01 4.47
C PHE A 369 13.72 -6.81 3.17
N LEU A 370 14.94 -7.21 2.84
CA LEU A 370 15.20 -8.02 1.64
C LEU A 370 14.46 -9.35 1.69
N TYR A 371 14.51 -10.04 2.84
CA TYR A 371 13.76 -11.27 3.02
C TYR A 371 12.25 -11.05 2.91
N ALA A 372 11.70 -10.04 3.56
CA ALA A 372 10.27 -9.74 3.49
C ALA A 372 9.83 -9.36 2.06
N THR A 373 10.69 -8.66 1.30
CA THR A 373 10.46 -8.38 -0.13
C THR A 373 10.41 -9.65 -0.95
N PHE A 374 11.38 -10.55 -0.75
CA PHE A 374 11.43 -11.86 -1.42
C PHE A 374 10.21 -12.71 -1.08
N PHE A 375 9.89 -12.84 0.20
CA PHE A 375 8.69 -13.54 0.69
C PHE A 375 7.42 -12.98 0.05
N HIS A 376 7.27 -11.65 0.03
CA HIS A 376 6.09 -11.01 -0.53
C HIS A 376 5.99 -11.23 -2.05
N LEU A 377 7.11 -11.13 -2.77
CA LEU A 377 7.15 -11.38 -4.21
C LEU A 377 6.74 -12.82 -4.54
N LEU A 378 7.24 -13.81 -3.78
CA LEU A 378 6.83 -15.20 -3.94
C LEU A 378 5.34 -15.41 -3.66
N ASN A 379 4.80 -14.74 -2.62
CA ASN A 379 3.38 -14.83 -2.32
C ASN A 379 2.50 -14.23 -3.42
N LEU A 380 2.89 -13.06 -3.98
CA LEU A 380 2.23 -12.48 -5.15
C LEU A 380 2.30 -13.43 -6.35
N TYR A 381 3.47 -13.98 -6.63
CA TYR A 381 3.67 -14.89 -7.76
C TYR A 381 2.85 -16.17 -7.60
N ALA A 382 2.77 -16.76 -6.40
CA ALA A 382 1.99 -17.94 -6.12
C ALA A 382 0.49 -17.78 -6.45
N SER A 383 -0.04 -16.56 -6.33
CA SER A 383 -1.45 -16.28 -6.59
C SER A 383 -1.78 -16.11 -8.08
N TRP A 384 -0.80 -15.73 -8.90
CA TRP A 384 -1.04 -15.46 -10.33
C TRP A 384 -0.17 -16.29 -11.29
N GLY A 385 1.09 -16.55 -10.91
CA GLY A 385 2.03 -17.37 -11.70
C GLY A 385 2.50 -16.74 -13.02
N GLN A 386 2.50 -15.41 -13.14
CA GLN A 386 2.89 -14.70 -14.36
C GLN A 386 4.02 -13.69 -14.09
N PRO A 387 4.98 -13.54 -15.03
CA PRO A 387 5.21 -14.38 -16.22
C PRO A 387 5.58 -15.82 -15.81
N ARG A 388 5.12 -16.80 -16.58
CA ARG A 388 5.30 -18.21 -16.21
C ARG A 388 6.78 -18.60 -16.15
N ASN A 389 7.19 -19.10 -14.99
CA ASN A 389 8.48 -19.72 -14.74
C ASN A 389 8.26 -21.01 -13.94
N ASN A 390 8.56 -22.16 -14.54
CA ASN A 390 8.23 -23.45 -13.95
C ASN A 390 8.96 -23.67 -12.62
N PHE A 391 10.24 -23.30 -12.49
CA PHE A 391 10.98 -23.43 -11.25
C PHE A 391 10.35 -22.63 -10.10
N ILE A 392 10.01 -21.36 -10.33
CA ILE A 392 9.36 -20.53 -9.29
C ILE A 392 7.95 -21.04 -8.99
N PHE A 393 7.23 -21.50 -10.01
CA PHE A 393 5.92 -22.09 -9.82
C PHE A 393 5.97 -23.33 -8.93
N ASP A 394 6.90 -24.25 -9.20
CA ASP A 394 7.08 -25.47 -8.42
C ASP A 394 7.50 -25.16 -6.97
N LEU A 395 8.36 -24.15 -6.75
CA LEU A 395 8.68 -23.67 -5.40
C LEU A 395 7.45 -23.14 -4.68
N THR A 396 6.64 -22.31 -5.33
CA THR A 396 5.48 -21.67 -4.70
C THR A 396 4.29 -22.62 -4.51
N THR A 397 4.27 -23.77 -5.17
CA THR A 397 3.31 -24.85 -4.96
C THR A 397 3.83 -25.92 -4.00
N ASN A 398 5.14 -25.97 -3.74
CA ASN A 398 5.72 -26.91 -2.77
C ASN A 398 5.36 -26.50 -1.34
N ARG A 399 4.52 -27.31 -0.71
CA ARG A 399 3.99 -27.03 0.64
C ARG A 399 5.08 -26.91 1.71
N ILE A 400 6.13 -27.74 1.65
CA ILE A 400 7.22 -27.72 2.64
C ILE A 400 7.96 -26.39 2.53
N PHE A 401 8.30 -25.99 1.31
CA PHE A 401 8.99 -24.70 1.07
C PHE A 401 8.13 -23.51 1.52
N VAL A 402 6.84 -23.49 1.15
CA VAL A 402 5.92 -22.40 1.54
C VAL A 402 5.76 -22.34 3.06
N ASN A 403 5.58 -23.47 3.73
CA ASN A 403 5.50 -23.51 5.18
C ASN A 403 6.77 -23.01 5.86
N LEU A 404 7.95 -23.38 5.34
CA LEU A 404 9.24 -22.91 5.84
C LEU A 404 9.35 -21.39 5.77
N ILE A 405 9.03 -20.79 4.61
CA ILE A 405 9.13 -19.32 4.45
C ILE A 405 8.11 -18.58 5.31
N ILE A 406 6.92 -19.15 5.56
CA ILE A 406 5.93 -18.58 6.49
C ILE A 406 6.50 -18.59 7.92
N VAL A 407 7.04 -19.69 8.38
CA VAL A 407 7.63 -19.81 9.73
C VAL A 407 8.77 -18.79 9.91
N ILE A 408 9.65 -18.66 8.91
CA ILE A 408 10.74 -17.67 8.96
C ILE A 408 10.15 -16.24 9.03
N GLN A 409 9.09 -15.93 8.28
CA GLN A 409 8.45 -14.62 8.31
C GLN A 409 7.83 -14.31 9.69
N ILE A 410 7.24 -15.32 10.34
CA ILE A 410 6.73 -15.20 11.71
C ILE A 410 7.89 -14.96 12.70
N LEU A 411 9.01 -15.68 12.56
CA LEU A 411 10.19 -15.48 13.40
C LEU A 411 10.77 -14.07 13.22
N ILE A 412 10.82 -13.55 11.99
CA ILE A 412 11.24 -12.16 11.71
C ILE A 412 10.34 -11.17 12.44
N TYR A 413 9.02 -11.39 12.48
CA TYR A 413 8.12 -10.57 13.26
C TYR A 413 8.57 -10.49 14.74
N PHE A 414 8.83 -11.64 15.38
CA PHE A 414 9.24 -11.68 16.78
C PHE A 414 10.63 -11.06 17.02
N VAL A 415 11.55 -11.19 16.06
CA VAL A 415 12.86 -10.50 16.11
C VAL A 415 12.66 -8.98 16.09
N ILE A 416 11.83 -8.45 15.20
CA ILE A 416 11.55 -7.01 15.13
C ILE A 416 10.86 -6.55 16.43
N PHE A 417 9.89 -7.34 16.91
CA PHE A 417 9.19 -7.06 18.16
C PHE A 417 10.16 -7.02 19.38
N TYR A 418 11.07 -7.97 19.48
CA TYR A 418 12.12 -7.97 20.51
C TYR A 418 12.98 -6.71 20.42
N TYR A 419 13.45 -6.34 19.24
CA TYR A 419 14.22 -5.11 19.07
C TYR A 419 13.41 -3.85 19.39
N PHE A 420 12.15 -3.81 19.08
CA PHE A 420 11.26 -2.72 19.46
C PHE A 420 11.20 -2.56 20.98
N VAL A 421 11.09 -3.66 21.73
CA VAL A 421 11.07 -3.65 23.20
C VAL A 421 12.43 -3.25 23.76
N VAL A 422 13.54 -3.85 23.29
CA VAL A 422 14.90 -3.63 23.82
C VAL A 422 15.47 -2.27 23.44
N PHE A 423 15.33 -1.85 22.18
CA PHE A 423 15.79 -0.52 21.72
C PHE A 423 15.17 0.59 22.54
N SER A 424 14.01 0.33 23.02
CA SER A 424 13.28 1.20 23.87
C SER A 424 13.85 1.29 25.31
N THR A 425 14.52 0.26 25.85
CA THR A 425 15.09 0.26 27.19
C THR A 425 16.48 0.91 27.26
N LYS A 426 17.35 0.69 26.27
CA LYS A 426 18.73 1.23 26.24
C LYS A 426 18.79 2.76 26.21
N ASN A 427 17.87 3.43 25.53
CA ASN A 427 17.81 4.90 25.52
C ASN A 427 17.40 5.54 26.87
N ASN A 428 16.82 4.78 27.78
CA ASN A 428 16.52 5.26 29.14
C ASN A 428 17.73 5.09 30.10
N LEU A 429 18.50 4.01 29.92
CA LEU A 429 19.68 3.75 30.74
C LEU A 429 20.85 4.72 30.47
N SER A 430 21.04 5.16 29.23
CA SER A 430 22.05 6.17 28.87
C SER A 430 21.72 7.54 29.45
N LYS A 431 20.45 7.91 29.60
CA LYS A 431 20.04 9.18 30.23
C LYS A 431 20.08 9.16 31.74
N SER A 432 19.90 7.99 32.38
CA SER A 432 20.05 7.87 33.82
C SER A 432 21.52 7.96 34.23
N LYS A 433 22.44 7.36 33.46
CA LYS A 433 23.89 7.49 33.72
C LYS A 433 24.43 8.91 33.54
N THR A 434 23.85 9.68 32.57
CA THR A 434 24.25 11.09 32.36
C THR A 434 23.69 12.04 33.45
N ARG A 435 22.63 11.66 34.17
CA ARG A 435 22.13 12.40 35.35
C ARG A 435 22.91 12.10 36.63
N LEU A 436 23.36 10.87 36.80
CA LEU A 436 24.17 10.45 37.97
C LEU A 436 25.63 10.94 37.91
N ILE A 437 26.08 11.55 36.84
CA ILE A 437 27.42 12.16 36.68
C ILE A 437 27.35 13.71 36.82
N LYS A 438 26.14 14.28 36.96
CA LYS A 438 25.93 15.73 37.09
C LYS A 438 25.43 16.19 38.48
N ASP A 439 25.22 15.27 39.40
CA ASP A 439 25.01 15.47 40.82
C ASP A 439 26.26 14.98 41.57
#